data_93f0b975127efcc598dc51a24b3005d7
#
_entry.id   93f0b975127efcc598dc51a24b3005d7
#
_cell.length_a   1.000
_cell.length_b   1.000
_cell.length_c   1.000
_cell.angle_alpha   90.00
_cell.angle_beta   90.00
_cell.angle_gamma   90.00
#
_symmetry.space_group_name_H-M   'P 1'
#
loop_
_entity.id
_entity.type
_entity.pdbx_description
1 polymer ?
#
loop_
_entity_poly.entity_id
_entity_poly.type
_entity_poly.pdbx_seq_one_letter_code
_entity_poly.pdbx_strand_id
1 'polypeptide(L)'
;LALLALFFPILLSLRAVFGPDLPTLGFLPALLALALYALLPILRNAVTAQTNLDPGVLQAADAVGMSFWQRLRIVEAPLAAPYIMAGIRTAAVWTIGAATLSTTIGQPSLGDPIFAGLQTQNWTLVLAGCIASAGLAIVADALLGLIESGFRHRDRRRWLGGAIAVAVGVAAAFAS
;
A
#
# COMPACT_ATOMS: atom_id res chain seq x y z
N LEU A 1 8.11 2.78 12.80
CA LEU A 1 9.44 2.83 13.43
C LEU A 1 9.83 1.47 14.04
N ALA A 2 8.96 0.79 14.83
CA ALA A 2 9.30 -0.48 15.46
C ALA A 2 9.71 -1.58 14.45
N LEU A 3 8.99 -1.70 13.31
CA LEU A 3 9.36 -2.62 12.25
C LEU A 3 10.72 -2.30 11.64
N LEU A 4 11.01 -1.02 11.39
CA LEU A 4 12.31 -0.58 10.87
C LEU A 4 13.44 -0.93 11.85
N ALA A 5 13.21 -0.69 13.15
CA ALA A 5 14.17 -1.04 14.20
C ALA A 5 14.40 -2.55 14.33
N LEU A 6 13.36 -3.37 14.06
CA LEU A 6 13.46 -4.82 14.06
C LEU A 6 14.24 -5.36 12.85
N PHE A 7 14.04 -4.74 11.67
CA PHE A 7 14.74 -5.18 10.45
C PHE A 7 16.24 -4.91 10.49
N PHE A 8 16.68 -3.88 11.21
CA PHE A 8 18.09 -3.55 11.31
C PHE A 8 18.95 -4.72 11.84
N PRO A 9 18.68 -5.32 13.02
CA PRO A 9 19.46 -6.45 13.52
C PRO A 9 19.28 -7.71 12.68
N ILE A 10 18.10 -7.93 12.07
CA ILE A 10 17.85 -9.06 11.19
C ILE A 10 18.72 -8.97 9.94
N LEU A 11 18.74 -7.80 9.27
CA LEU A 11 19.58 -7.60 8.10
C LEU A 11 21.07 -7.63 8.43
N LEU A 12 21.46 -7.20 9.63
CA LEU A 12 22.83 -7.28 10.10
C LEU A 12 23.29 -8.74 10.29
N SER A 13 22.41 -9.59 10.82
CA SER A 13 22.68 -11.03 10.95
C SER A 13 22.67 -11.74 9.59
N LEU A 14 21.76 -11.37 8.67
CA LEU A 14 21.77 -11.88 7.31
C LEU A 14 23.05 -11.48 6.55
N ARG A 15 23.54 -10.26 6.73
CA ARG A 15 24.79 -9.79 6.16
C ARG A 15 25.98 -10.63 6.62
N ALA A 16 25.98 -11.08 7.87
CA ALA A 16 27.02 -11.98 8.38
C ALA A 16 27.02 -13.36 7.69
N VAL A 17 25.87 -13.81 7.17
CA VAL A 17 25.69 -15.11 6.52
C VAL A 17 25.83 -15.02 5.00
N PHE A 18 25.30 -13.97 4.36
CA PHE A 18 25.21 -13.84 2.89
C PHE A 18 26.27 -12.91 2.27
N GLY A 19 27.08 -12.21 3.09
CA GLY A 19 28.17 -11.36 2.62
C GLY A 19 27.95 -9.86 2.78
N PRO A 20 29.02 -9.06 2.55
CA PRO A 20 29.03 -7.62 2.86
C PRO A 20 28.15 -6.73 1.95
N ASP A 21 27.65 -7.27 0.83
CA ASP A 21 26.92 -6.52 -0.19
C ASP A 21 25.45 -6.21 0.17
N LEU A 22 24.93 -6.75 1.29
CA LEU A 22 23.56 -6.49 1.75
C LEU A 22 23.49 -5.11 2.45
N PRO A 23 22.73 -4.14 1.90
CA PRO A 23 22.54 -2.85 2.56
C PRO A 23 21.68 -3.01 3.80
N THR A 24 22.25 -2.76 4.98
CA THR A 24 21.55 -2.81 6.28
C THR A 24 20.82 -1.52 6.61
N LEU A 25 21.12 -0.44 5.92
CA LEU A 25 20.49 0.88 5.99
C LEU A 25 20.13 1.32 4.57
N GLY A 26 19.07 2.15 4.42
CA GLY A 26 18.65 2.72 3.15
C GLY A 26 17.42 2.04 2.55
N PHE A 27 17.43 1.83 1.24
CA PHE A 27 16.24 1.43 0.48
C PHE A 27 15.70 0.04 0.86
N LEU A 28 16.54 -0.98 0.99
CA LEU A 28 16.08 -2.36 1.21
C LEU A 28 15.31 -2.56 2.52
N PRO A 29 15.81 -2.13 3.71
CA PRO A 29 15.05 -2.24 4.95
C PRO A 29 13.79 -1.39 4.95
N ALA A 30 13.82 -0.19 4.33
CA ALA A 30 12.64 0.63 4.17
C ALA A 30 11.56 -0.08 3.33
N LEU A 31 11.94 -0.64 2.19
CA LEU A 31 11.03 -1.36 1.29
C LEU A 31 10.39 -2.57 1.99
N LEU A 32 11.18 -3.39 2.69
CA LEU A 32 10.68 -4.57 3.39
C LEU A 32 9.71 -4.19 4.51
N ALA A 33 10.06 -3.17 5.30
CA ALA A 33 9.21 -2.72 6.39
C ALA A 33 7.89 -2.12 5.87
N LEU A 34 7.94 -1.32 4.80
CA LEU A 34 6.75 -0.73 4.17
C LEU A 34 5.88 -1.80 3.50
N ALA A 35 6.49 -2.80 2.85
CA ALA A 35 5.76 -3.92 2.25
C ALA A 35 5.00 -4.73 3.30
N LEU A 36 5.65 -5.09 4.42
CA LEU A 36 4.98 -5.78 5.52
C LEU A 36 3.90 -4.92 6.19
N TYR A 37 4.17 -3.61 6.31
CA TYR A 37 3.19 -2.68 6.86
C TYR A 37 1.94 -2.58 5.98
N ALA A 38 2.12 -2.55 4.65
CA ALA A 38 1.03 -2.56 3.67
C ALA A 38 0.24 -3.87 3.64
N LEU A 39 0.89 -4.99 3.97
CA LEU A 39 0.26 -6.31 3.95
C LEU A 39 -0.86 -6.43 4.99
N LEU A 40 -0.69 -5.81 6.16
CA LEU A 40 -1.62 -5.92 7.28
C LEU A 40 -3.07 -5.47 6.94
N PRO A 41 -3.32 -4.26 6.40
CA PRO A 41 -4.65 -3.84 6.04
C PRO A 41 -5.23 -4.67 4.88
N ILE A 42 -4.40 -5.13 3.94
CA ILE A 42 -4.85 -5.99 2.84
C ILE A 42 -5.34 -7.33 3.38
N LEU A 43 -4.56 -7.99 4.23
CA LEU A 43 -4.95 -9.26 4.86
C LEU A 43 -6.19 -9.11 5.73
N ARG A 44 -6.28 -8.03 6.51
CA ARG A 44 -7.45 -7.76 7.36
C ARG A 44 -8.73 -7.62 6.54
N ASN A 45 -8.66 -6.91 5.42
CA ASN A 45 -9.80 -6.77 4.51
C ASN A 45 -10.10 -8.07 3.74
N ALA A 46 -9.10 -8.87 3.40
CA ALA A 46 -9.31 -10.19 2.81
C ALA A 46 -10.04 -11.15 3.76
N VAL A 47 -9.67 -11.18 5.05
CA VAL A 47 -10.38 -11.93 6.08
C VAL A 47 -11.81 -11.42 6.23
N THR A 48 -12.00 -10.08 6.28
CA THR A 48 -13.34 -9.47 6.35
C THR A 48 -14.19 -9.83 5.12
N ALA A 49 -13.59 -9.90 3.94
CA ALA A 49 -14.29 -10.34 2.74
C ALA A 49 -14.84 -11.77 2.90
N GLN A 50 -14.00 -12.68 3.38
CA GLN A 50 -14.38 -14.09 3.60
C GLN A 50 -15.50 -14.24 4.63
N THR A 51 -15.42 -13.50 5.74
CA THR A 51 -16.43 -13.57 6.81
C THR A 51 -17.77 -12.92 6.44
N ASN A 52 -17.78 -12.02 5.45
CA ASN A 52 -19.01 -11.35 4.97
C ASN A 52 -19.61 -12.00 3.72
N LEU A 53 -19.03 -13.09 3.21
CA LEU A 53 -19.66 -13.86 2.14
C LEU A 53 -20.93 -14.55 2.66
N ASP A 54 -22.00 -14.43 1.88
CA ASP A 54 -23.27 -15.08 2.23
C ASP A 54 -23.11 -16.61 2.18
N PRO A 55 -23.34 -17.31 3.30
CA PRO A 55 -23.26 -18.77 3.33
C PRO A 55 -24.19 -19.45 2.31
N GLY A 56 -25.33 -18.84 2.01
CA GLY A 56 -26.29 -19.35 1.01
C GLY A 56 -25.70 -19.38 -0.40
N VAL A 57 -24.90 -18.36 -0.75
CA VAL A 57 -24.21 -18.32 -2.06
C VAL A 57 -23.16 -19.42 -2.16
N LEU A 58 -22.42 -19.67 -1.07
CA LEU A 58 -21.41 -20.74 -1.03
C LEU A 58 -22.07 -22.12 -1.12
N GLN A 59 -23.16 -22.36 -0.39
CA GLN A 59 -23.94 -23.59 -0.45
C GLN A 59 -24.55 -23.82 -1.84
N ALA A 60 -25.04 -22.77 -2.49
CA ALA A 60 -25.56 -22.87 -3.85
C ALA A 60 -24.47 -23.26 -4.84
N ALA A 61 -23.26 -22.69 -4.72
CA ALA A 61 -22.11 -23.06 -5.54
C ALA A 61 -21.71 -24.53 -5.36
N ASP A 62 -21.70 -25.01 -4.12
CA ASP A 62 -21.41 -26.41 -3.79
C ASP A 62 -22.53 -27.36 -4.33
N ALA A 63 -23.82 -26.97 -4.24
CA ALA A 63 -24.93 -27.72 -4.73
C ALA A 63 -24.91 -27.92 -6.26
N VAL A 64 -24.35 -26.96 -7.01
CA VAL A 64 -24.17 -27.09 -8.49
C VAL A 64 -22.92 -27.89 -8.83
N GLY A 65 -22.18 -28.40 -7.84
CA GLY A 65 -20.99 -29.23 -8.04
C GLY A 65 -19.74 -28.43 -8.48
N MET A 66 -19.62 -27.13 -8.13
CA MET A 66 -18.45 -26.35 -8.46
C MET A 66 -17.22 -26.90 -7.73
N SER A 67 -16.10 -27.07 -8.47
CA SER A 67 -14.82 -27.36 -7.85
C SER A 67 -14.33 -26.14 -7.04
N PHE A 68 -13.40 -26.38 -6.07
CA PHE A 68 -12.81 -25.30 -5.26
C PHE A 68 -12.30 -24.11 -6.09
N TRP A 69 -11.59 -24.37 -7.18
CA TRP A 69 -11.05 -23.33 -8.06
C TRP A 69 -12.13 -22.59 -8.86
N GLN A 70 -13.19 -23.30 -9.25
CA GLN A 70 -14.35 -22.67 -9.93
C GLN A 70 -15.09 -21.76 -8.96
N ARG A 71 -15.38 -22.23 -7.74
CA ARG A 71 -16.03 -21.46 -6.70
C ARG A 71 -15.21 -20.23 -6.34
N LEU A 72 -13.89 -20.38 -6.14
CA LEU A 72 -13.00 -19.28 -5.82
C LEU A 72 -12.99 -18.20 -6.91
N ARG A 73 -12.88 -18.57 -8.19
CA ARG A 73 -12.75 -17.59 -9.29
C ARG A 73 -14.07 -16.98 -9.74
N ILE A 74 -15.16 -17.74 -9.71
CA ILE A 74 -16.44 -17.32 -10.27
C ILE A 74 -17.33 -16.68 -9.22
N VAL A 75 -17.22 -17.10 -7.96
CA VAL A 75 -18.11 -16.67 -6.88
C VAL A 75 -17.35 -15.82 -5.84
N GLU A 76 -16.35 -16.40 -5.17
CA GLU A 76 -15.70 -15.77 -4.03
C GLU A 76 -14.87 -14.55 -4.45
N ALA A 77 -14.02 -14.66 -5.47
CA ALA A 77 -13.14 -13.59 -5.88
C ALA A 77 -13.88 -12.32 -6.35
N PRO A 78 -14.93 -12.41 -7.19
CA PRO A 78 -15.72 -11.23 -7.57
C PRO A 78 -16.43 -10.58 -6.39
N LEU A 79 -16.93 -11.37 -5.43
CA LEU A 79 -17.60 -10.87 -4.23
C LEU A 79 -16.61 -10.28 -3.22
N ALA A 80 -15.41 -10.85 -3.11
CA ALA A 80 -14.34 -10.35 -2.24
C ALA A 80 -13.61 -9.12 -2.82
N ALA A 81 -13.63 -8.93 -4.15
CA ALA A 81 -12.88 -7.88 -4.84
C ALA A 81 -13.08 -6.47 -4.26
N PRO A 82 -14.29 -5.97 -3.95
CA PRO A 82 -14.47 -4.65 -3.37
C PRO A 82 -13.82 -4.51 -1.98
N TYR A 83 -13.84 -5.56 -1.15
CA TYR A 83 -13.19 -5.55 0.17
C TYR A 83 -11.66 -5.53 0.03
N ILE A 84 -11.11 -6.31 -0.91
CA ILE A 84 -9.67 -6.34 -1.18
C ILE A 84 -9.22 -4.97 -1.70
N MET A 85 -9.97 -4.34 -2.60
CA MET A 85 -9.68 -3.00 -3.11
C MET A 85 -9.71 -1.94 -2.00
N ALA A 86 -10.66 -2.02 -1.08
CA ALA A 86 -10.69 -1.15 0.10
C ALA A 86 -9.43 -1.37 0.97
N GLY A 87 -8.97 -2.61 1.12
CA GLY A 87 -7.72 -2.96 1.81
C GLY A 87 -6.49 -2.37 1.13
N ILE A 88 -6.39 -2.46 -0.19
CA ILE A 88 -5.29 -1.88 -0.99
C ILE A 88 -5.28 -0.35 -0.84
N ARG A 89 -6.44 0.29 -0.92
CA ARG A 89 -6.58 1.73 -0.75
C ARG A 89 -6.10 2.19 0.63
N THR A 90 -6.55 1.52 1.70
CA THR A 90 -6.10 1.79 3.06
C THR A 90 -4.59 1.56 3.20
N ALA A 91 -4.06 0.46 2.66
CA ALA A 91 -2.64 0.16 2.67
C ALA A 91 -1.81 1.25 1.98
N ALA A 92 -2.26 1.75 0.82
CA ALA A 92 -1.56 2.80 0.08
C ALA A 92 -1.44 4.10 0.89
N VAL A 93 -2.55 4.58 1.47
CA VAL A 93 -2.56 5.80 2.29
C VAL A 93 -1.66 5.64 3.52
N TRP A 94 -1.74 4.50 4.21
CA TRP A 94 -0.92 4.23 5.38
C TRP A 94 0.56 4.11 5.03
N THR A 95 0.89 3.49 3.89
CA THR A 95 2.26 3.34 3.42
C THR A 95 2.88 4.69 3.05
N ILE A 96 2.13 5.60 2.43
CA ILE A 96 2.59 6.96 2.15
C ILE A 96 2.93 7.69 3.45
N GLY A 97 2.05 7.63 4.46
CA GLY A 97 2.33 8.20 5.78
C GLY A 97 3.55 7.58 6.47
N ALA A 98 3.71 6.26 6.39
CA ALA A 98 4.85 5.56 6.95
C ALA A 98 6.16 5.84 6.19
N ALA A 99 6.09 6.05 4.86
CA ALA A 99 7.25 6.36 4.02
C ALA A 99 7.89 7.71 4.37
N THR A 100 7.13 8.68 4.89
CA THR A 100 7.70 9.93 5.38
C THR A 100 8.66 9.72 6.55
N LEU A 101 8.50 8.62 7.31
CA LEU A 101 9.39 8.26 8.41
C LEU A 101 10.67 7.56 7.94
N SER A 102 10.78 7.16 6.67
CA SER A 102 11.98 6.51 6.13
C SER A 102 13.20 7.44 6.07
N THR A 103 12.99 8.75 6.14
CA THR A 103 14.04 9.75 6.35
C THR A 103 14.93 9.42 7.56
N THR A 104 14.36 8.86 8.63
CA THR A 104 15.10 8.51 9.86
C THR A 104 16.14 7.40 9.67
N ILE A 105 16.04 6.64 8.59
CA ILE A 105 16.98 5.56 8.22
C ILE A 105 17.85 5.92 7.02
N GLY A 106 17.94 7.21 6.70
CA GLY A 106 18.80 7.73 5.64
C GLY A 106 18.24 7.55 4.22
N GLN A 107 16.93 7.30 4.09
CA GLN A 107 16.29 7.23 2.78
C GLN A 107 15.59 8.56 2.48
N PRO A 108 15.96 9.27 1.39
CA PRO A 108 15.28 10.50 1.00
C PRO A 108 13.76 10.28 0.86
N SER A 109 12.98 11.15 1.48
CA SER A 109 11.53 11.08 1.44
C SER A 109 10.88 12.45 1.64
N LEU A 110 9.56 12.54 1.48
CA LEU A 110 8.79 13.74 1.82
C LEU A 110 8.86 14.11 3.33
N GLY A 111 9.47 13.25 4.14
CA GLY A 111 9.79 13.55 5.52
C GLY A 111 11.00 14.47 5.69
N ASP A 112 11.89 14.56 4.71
CA ASP A 112 13.13 15.38 4.82
C ASP A 112 12.85 16.84 5.17
N PRO A 113 11.93 17.55 4.46
CA PRO A 113 11.61 18.92 4.81
C PRO A 113 10.95 19.04 6.21
N ILE A 114 10.22 18.02 6.64
CA ILE A 114 9.60 17.99 7.98
C ILE A 114 10.69 17.91 9.05
N PHE A 115 11.61 16.95 8.94
CA PHE A 115 12.69 16.76 9.90
C PHE A 115 13.69 17.91 9.88
N ALA A 116 14.08 18.42 8.71
CA ALA A 116 14.95 19.59 8.58
C ALA A 116 14.30 20.83 9.18
N GLY A 117 13.01 21.04 8.92
CA GLY A 117 12.26 22.15 9.50
C GLY A 117 12.14 22.08 11.02
N LEU A 118 11.96 20.89 11.60
CA LEU A 118 11.95 20.69 13.05
C LEU A 118 13.32 20.99 13.68
N GLN A 119 14.41 20.54 13.05
CA GLN A 119 15.77 20.78 13.53
C GLN A 119 16.16 22.26 13.47
N THR A 120 15.73 22.97 12.43
CA THR A 120 16.03 24.40 12.23
C THR A 120 14.97 25.34 12.81
N GLN A 121 13.94 24.78 13.48
CA GLN A 121 12.76 25.51 13.98
C GLN A 121 12.06 26.37 12.91
N ASN A 122 12.14 25.92 11.65
CA ASN A 122 11.51 26.56 10.51
C ASN A 122 10.13 25.94 10.25
N TRP A 123 9.11 26.52 10.86
CA TRP A 123 7.73 26.04 10.78
C TRP A 123 7.15 26.07 9.35
N THR A 124 7.62 26.99 8.52
CA THR A 124 7.21 27.09 7.12
C THR A 124 7.62 25.82 6.34
N LEU A 125 8.85 25.35 6.59
CA LEU A 125 9.37 24.13 5.96
C LEU A 125 8.64 22.89 6.46
N VAL A 126 8.33 22.83 7.75
CA VAL A 126 7.53 21.74 8.35
C VAL A 126 6.15 21.69 7.70
N LEU A 127 5.46 22.82 7.61
CA LEU A 127 4.14 22.90 6.99
C LEU A 127 4.16 22.49 5.51
N ALA A 128 5.18 22.94 4.76
CA ALA A 128 5.34 22.55 3.36
C ALA A 128 5.47 21.04 3.20
N GLY A 129 6.30 20.38 4.01
CA GLY A 129 6.45 18.93 4.01
C GLY A 129 5.16 18.18 4.40
N CYS A 130 4.44 18.68 5.41
CA CYS A 130 3.16 18.10 5.83
C CYS A 130 2.10 18.22 4.73
N ILE A 131 1.98 19.38 4.08
CA ILE A 131 1.02 19.62 3.00
C ILE A 131 1.36 18.74 1.79
N ALA A 132 2.64 18.61 1.44
CA ALA A 132 3.08 17.76 0.34
C ALA A 132 2.74 16.29 0.61
N SER A 133 3.03 15.77 1.80
CA SER A 133 2.74 14.39 2.19
C SER A 133 1.24 14.10 2.23
N ALA A 134 0.46 15.01 2.82
CA ALA A 134 -1.00 14.88 2.88
C ALA A 134 -1.62 14.99 1.48
N GLY A 135 -1.14 15.91 0.66
CA GLY A 135 -1.58 16.06 -0.73
C GLY A 135 -1.33 14.80 -1.56
N LEU A 136 -0.15 14.19 -1.44
CA LEU A 136 0.17 12.93 -2.11
C LEU A 136 -0.77 11.80 -1.64
N ALA A 137 -1.03 11.69 -0.34
CA ALA A 137 -1.93 10.68 0.21
C ALA A 137 -3.37 10.86 -0.31
N ILE A 138 -3.88 12.09 -0.36
CA ILE A 138 -5.23 12.40 -0.87
C ILE A 138 -5.32 12.07 -2.37
N VAL A 139 -4.31 12.44 -3.16
CA VAL A 139 -4.27 12.14 -4.60
C VAL A 139 -4.24 10.63 -4.83
N ALA A 140 -3.37 9.90 -4.10
CA ALA A 140 -3.31 8.44 -4.20
C ALA A 140 -4.65 7.79 -3.81
N ASP A 141 -5.30 8.25 -2.73
CA ASP A 141 -6.61 7.77 -2.30
C ASP A 141 -7.69 8.02 -3.36
N ALA A 142 -7.73 9.23 -3.92
CA ALA A 142 -8.68 9.57 -4.98
C ALA A 142 -8.48 8.72 -6.24
N LEU A 143 -7.24 8.51 -6.68
CA LEU A 143 -6.92 7.68 -7.85
C LEU A 143 -7.32 6.22 -7.64
N LEU A 144 -7.02 5.64 -6.48
CA LEU A 144 -7.43 4.29 -6.13
C LEU A 144 -8.95 4.16 -5.99
N GLY A 145 -9.62 5.21 -5.47
CA GLY A 145 -11.08 5.27 -5.42
C GLY A 145 -11.74 5.29 -6.80
N LEU A 146 -11.12 5.95 -7.77
CA LEU A 146 -11.57 5.90 -9.18
C LEU A 146 -11.45 4.48 -9.78
N ILE A 147 -10.35 3.78 -9.50
CA ILE A 147 -10.16 2.40 -9.91
C ILE A 147 -11.22 1.49 -9.26
N GLU A 148 -11.43 1.62 -7.96
CA GLU A 148 -12.45 0.87 -7.22
C GLU A 148 -13.85 1.07 -7.78
N SER A 149 -14.23 2.33 -8.06
CA SER A 149 -15.53 2.67 -8.65
C SER A 149 -15.71 2.07 -10.05
N GLY A 150 -14.63 1.98 -10.83
CA GLY A 150 -14.60 1.31 -12.13
C GLY A 150 -14.90 -0.19 -12.05
N PHE A 151 -14.36 -0.87 -11.04
CA PHE A 151 -14.67 -2.29 -10.77
C PHE A 151 -16.12 -2.50 -10.36
N ARG A 152 -16.66 -1.62 -9.51
CA ARG A 152 -18.01 -1.74 -8.98
C ARG A 152 -19.11 -1.49 -10.01
N HIS A 153 -18.88 -0.55 -10.95
CA HIS A 153 -19.88 -0.16 -11.97
C HIS A 153 -19.69 -0.81 -13.34
N ARG A 154 -18.71 -1.71 -13.51
CA ARG A 154 -18.36 -2.37 -14.78
C ARG A 154 -18.14 -1.38 -15.95
N ASP A 155 -17.84 -0.13 -15.66
CA ASP A 155 -17.68 0.95 -16.63
C ASP A 155 -16.21 1.05 -17.05
N ARG A 156 -15.90 0.40 -18.17
CA ARG A 156 -14.53 0.29 -18.73
C ARG A 156 -13.82 1.65 -18.90
N ARG A 157 -14.59 2.71 -19.13
CA ARG A 157 -14.05 4.07 -19.31
C ARG A 157 -13.47 4.68 -18.03
N ARG A 158 -14.12 4.44 -16.88
CA ARG A 158 -13.65 4.96 -15.58
C ARG A 158 -12.43 4.21 -15.08
N TRP A 159 -12.35 2.91 -15.34
CA TRP A 159 -11.17 2.11 -15.01
C TRP A 159 -9.94 2.54 -15.80
N LEU A 160 -10.08 2.79 -17.12
CA LEU A 160 -9.00 3.28 -17.97
C LEU A 160 -8.55 4.68 -17.53
N GLY A 161 -9.48 5.58 -17.17
CA GLY A 161 -9.15 6.91 -16.67
C GLY A 161 -8.33 6.87 -15.38
N GLY A 162 -8.71 6.02 -14.42
CA GLY A 162 -7.97 5.83 -13.16
C GLY A 162 -6.58 5.22 -13.38
N ALA A 163 -6.48 4.20 -14.22
CA ALA A 163 -5.21 3.55 -14.54
C ALA A 163 -4.23 4.51 -15.26
N ILE A 164 -4.72 5.31 -16.19
CA ILE A 164 -3.92 6.33 -16.89
C ILE A 164 -3.45 7.41 -15.92
N ALA A 165 -4.31 7.89 -15.02
CA ALA A 165 -3.95 8.91 -14.05
C ALA A 165 -2.89 8.41 -13.05
N VAL A 166 -2.96 7.14 -12.61
CA VAL A 166 -1.92 6.51 -11.78
C VAL A 166 -0.60 6.40 -12.57
N ALA A 167 -0.66 5.92 -13.82
CA ALA A 167 0.53 5.78 -14.66
C ALA A 167 1.22 7.14 -14.91
N VAL A 168 0.45 8.20 -15.18
CA VAL A 168 0.96 9.56 -15.36
C VAL A 168 1.55 10.10 -14.05
N GLY A 169 0.90 9.87 -12.90
CA GLY A 169 1.41 10.29 -11.59
C GLY A 169 2.73 9.61 -11.23
N VAL A 170 2.85 8.31 -11.49
CA VAL A 170 4.10 7.55 -11.30
C VAL A 170 5.17 8.03 -12.26
N ALA A 171 4.85 8.22 -13.54
CA ALA A 171 5.81 8.73 -14.53
C ALA A 171 6.32 10.14 -14.18
N ALA A 172 5.45 11.02 -13.71
CA ALA A 172 5.83 12.35 -13.25
C ALA A 172 6.75 12.32 -12.03
N ALA A 173 6.52 11.37 -11.10
CA ALA A 173 7.38 11.19 -9.92
C ALA A 173 8.77 10.63 -10.25
N PHE A 174 8.93 9.91 -11.37
CA PHE A 174 10.22 9.42 -11.84
C PHE A 174 10.95 10.40 -12.77
N ALA A 175 10.26 11.43 -13.28
CA ALA A 175 10.82 12.41 -14.20
C ALA A 175 11.32 13.69 -13.48
N SER A 176 11.09 13.82 -12.18
CA SER A 176 11.56 14.90 -11.32
C SER A 176 12.74 14.44 -10.47
#